data_e214f9369fcd47018690259bf4781622
#
_entry.id   e214f9369fcd47018690259bf4781622
#
_cell.length_a   1.000
_cell.length_b   1.000
_cell.length_c   1.000
_cell.angle_alpha   90.00
_cell.angle_beta   90.00
_cell.angle_gamma   90.00
#
_symmetry.space_group_name_H-M   'P 1'
#
loop_
_entity.id
_entity.type
_entity.pdbx_description
1 polymer ?
#
loop_
_entity_poly.entity_id
_entity_poly.type
_entity_poly.pdbx_seq_one_letter_code
_entity_poly.pdbx_strand_id
1 'polypeptide(L)'
;MINLNIKDTFSKELPADSILENTRRQVENACFSYVSPKQTAKPQLLHVSPEMLENLGLSKEDAKTKEFLDAFTGNAILSNTKPYAMCYGGHQFGNWAGQLGDGRAINLAEVVHDNKRWAMQLKGAGHTPYSRTADGLAVLRSSIREYLCSEAMFYLGVPTTRALSLALSGDKVLRDVLYNGNAEYEKGAIVCRVAPSFLRFGNYEILAAKQDIKTLKALIDYTIKHFFSHLGTPSKETYLAFFNEVSQRTLNMIIQWQRVGFVHGVMNTDNMSILGLTIDYGPYGWLEGFDFGWTPNTTDRQHKRYRYGNQSNIGLWNLYQLANVFVPLIEDVKALEAILNQYKNDFDTKSLAMMRSKLGLEMEDVFDASLFQELEDNLQLTETDMTIFFRSLSEFNLEKPSEGLEIVKDAFYVPADISGEMEKKWKTWFQRYANRLEQEVITSEVRKIKMNAVNPKYVLRNYMAQLAIDAADTGDYNLIDDLFQLLKKPYDEQPENEKWFAKRPDWARHKVGCSMLSCSS
;
A
#
# COMPACT_ATOMS: atom_id res chain seq x y z
N MET A 1 32.28 -4.60 -7.98
CA MET A 1 31.48 -5.36 -6.95
C MET A 1 30.58 -4.37 -6.23
N ILE A 2 29.29 -4.69 -6.19
CA ILE A 2 28.32 -3.91 -5.41
C ILE A 2 28.74 -3.95 -3.95
N ASN A 3 28.95 -2.78 -3.36
CA ASN A 3 29.39 -2.66 -1.97
C ASN A 3 28.20 -2.26 -1.06
N LEU A 4 27.57 -3.24 -0.43
CA LEU A 4 26.46 -3.06 0.49
C LEU A 4 26.92 -3.40 1.92
N ASN A 5 26.58 -2.54 2.88
CA ASN A 5 26.82 -2.81 4.30
C ASN A 5 25.77 -3.78 4.86
N ILE A 6 25.99 -5.07 4.62
CA ILE A 6 25.06 -6.14 4.97
C ILE A 6 25.06 -6.39 6.48
N LYS A 7 23.88 -6.37 7.08
CA LYS A 7 23.62 -6.57 8.51
C LYS A 7 22.40 -7.47 8.71
N ASP A 8 22.45 -8.69 8.17
CA ASP A 8 21.38 -9.68 8.33
C ASP A 8 21.19 -10.05 9.80
N THR A 9 20.11 -9.55 10.39
CA THR A 9 19.75 -9.88 11.77
C THR A 9 18.60 -10.87 11.82
N PHE A 10 17.62 -10.79 10.93
CA PHE A 10 16.48 -11.68 10.91
C PHE A 10 16.91 -13.14 10.77
N SER A 11 17.71 -13.44 9.75
CA SER A 11 18.17 -14.81 9.50
C SER A 11 19.23 -15.32 10.49
N LYS A 12 19.87 -14.42 11.26
CA LYS A 12 20.88 -14.79 12.26
C LYS A 12 20.33 -14.95 13.67
N GLU A 13 19.27 -14.23 14.03
CA GLU A 13 18.73 -14.21 15.39
C GLU A 13 17.49 -15.09 15.54
N LEU A 14 16.80 -15.43 14.45
CA LEU A 14 15.55 -16.20 14.50
C LEU A 14 15.74 -17.63 13.95
N PRO A 15 14.91 -18.59 14.38
CA PRO A 15 15.03 -19.98 13.95
C PRO A 15 14.67 -20.14 12.48
N ALA A 16 15.56 -20.83 11.76
CA ALA A 16 15.37 -21.26 10.40
C ALA A 16 14.75 -22.66 10.34
N ASP A 17 14.03 -22.95 9.26
CA ASP A 17 13.64 -24.29 8.89
C ASP A 17 14.89 -25.17 8.67
N SER A 18 14.90 -26.34 9.23
CA SER A 18 16.03 -27.29 9.17
C SER A 18 16.17 -27.95 7.79
N ILE A 19 15.11 -27.98 7.00
CA ILE A 19 15.08 -28.58 5.66
C ILE A 19 15.59 -27.56 4.65
N LEU A 20 16.69 -27.87 3.98
CA LEU A 20 17.33 -26.95 3.02
C LEU A 20 16.82 -27.14 1.59
N GLU A 21 16.22 -28.28 1.27
CA GLU A 21 15.65 -28.55 -0.05
C GLU A 21 14.46 -27.61 -0.29
N ASN A 22 14.44 -26.97 -1.47
CA ASN A 22 13.35 -26.09 -1.86
C ASN A 22 12.14 -26.89 -2.36
N THR A 23 11.50 -27.61 -1.45
CA THR A 23 10.28 -28.39 -1.69
C THR A 23 9.11 -27.82 -0.94
N ARG A 24 7.92 -27.90 -1.53
CA ARG A 24 6.66 -27.44 -0.89
C ARG A 24 6.36 -28.28 0.33
N ARG A 25 6.14 -27.64 1.49
CA ARG A 25 5.90 -28.32 2.76
C ARG A 25 5.26 -27.43 3.80
N GLN A 26 4.73 -28.02 4.85
CA GLN A 26 4.46 -27.32 6.10
C GLN A 26 5.79 -27.15 6.84
N VAL A 27 6.03 -25.97 7.38
CA VAL A 27 7.25 -25.61 8.10
C VAL A 27 6.92 -25.42 9.56
N GLU A 28 7.64 -26.09 10.45
CA GLU A 28 7.39 -26.08 11.89
C GLU A 28 8.56 -25.44 12.63
N ASN A 29 8.27 -24.79 13.76
CA ASN A 29 9.26 -24.23 14.69
C ASN A 29 10.29 -23.28 14.03
N ALA A 30 9.87 -22.55 13.00
CA ALA A 30 10.76 -21.67 12.24
C ALA A 30 10.03 -20.41 11.76
N CYS A 31 10.80 -19.33 11.62
CA CYS A 31 10.32 -18.06 11.06
C CYS A 31 10.52 -17.96 9.55
N PHE A 32 11.40 -18.77 8.97
CA PHE A 32 11.76 -18.72 7.55
C PHE A 32 12.43 -20.02 7.08
N SER A 33 12.47 -20.19 5.75
CA SER A 33 13.27 -21.24 5.09
C SER A 33 14.31 -20.60 4.18
N TYR A 34 15.53 -21.13 4.16
CA TYR A 34 16.53 -20.71 3.18
C TYR A 34 16.14 -21.17 1.79
N VAL A 35 16.24 -20.28 0.81
CA VAL A 35 15.93 -20.56 -0.60
C VAL A 35 16.83 -19.74 -1.51
N SER A 36 17.20 -20.33 -2.65
CA SER A 36 17.90 -19.59 -3.71
C SER A 36 16.90 -19.13 -4.76
N PRO A 37 17.03 -17.87 -5.28
CA PRO A 37 16.25 -17.43 -6.43
C PRO A 37 16.45 -18.34 -7.65
N LYS A 38 15.41 -18.43 -8.48
CA LYS A 38 15.49 -19.11 -9.78
C LYS A 38 16.32 -18.27 -10.73
N GLN A 39 17.20 -18.90 -11.52
CA GLN A 39 17.91 -18.26 -12.62
C GLN A 39 16.90 -17.74 -13.64
N THR A 40 17.04 -16.48 -14.05
CA THR A 40 16.24 -15.85 -15.10
C THR A 40 16.83 -16.13 -16.49
N ALA A 41 15.98 -16.23 -17.51
CA ALA A 41 16.44 -16.63 -18.86
C ALA A 41 17.27 -15.52 -19.55
N LYS A 42 16.78 -14.26 -19.51
CA LYS A 42 17.43 -13.10 -20.12
C LYS A 42 17.01 -11.82 -19.40
N PRO A 43 17.62 -11.49 -18.27
CA PRO A 43 17.20 -10.33 -17.48
C PRO A 43 17.54 -9.02 -18.20
N GLN A 44 16.65 -8.03 -18.03
CA GLN A 44 16.83 -6.68 -18.52
C GLN A 44 16.29 -5.69 -17.49
N LEU A 45 17.11 -4.76 -17.02
CA LEU A 45 16.67 -3.67 -16.15
C LEU A 45 15.77 -2.73 -16.95
N LEU A 46 14.59 -2.45 -16.45
CA LEU A 46 13.65 -1.50 -17.06
C LEU A 46 13.69 -0.15 -16.36
N HIS A 47 13.68 -0.16 -15.05
CA HIS A 47 13.69 1.08 -14.26
C HIS A 47 14.36 0.86 -12.89
N VAL A 48 14.91 1.93 -12.33
CA VAL A 48 15.50 1.95 -10.99
C VAL A 48 15.13 3.26 -10.30
N SER A 49 14.80 3.19 -9.01
CA SER A 49 14.55 4.37 -8.16
C SER A 49 15.89 5.00 -7.74
N PRO A 50 16.22 6.22 -8.21
CA PRO A 50 17.47 6.87 -7.84
C PRO A 50 17.58 7.11 -6.32
N GLU A 51 16.47 7.47 -5.69
CA GLU A 51 16.42 7.72 -4.24
C GLU A 51 16.63 6.44 -3.44
N MET A 52 16.15 5.30 -3.96
CA MET A 52 16.39 4.01 -3.30
C MET A 52 17.82 3.51 -3.49
N LEU A 53 18.49 3.82 -4.62
CA LEU A 53 19.93 3.60 -4.75
C LEU A 53 20.68 4.34 -3.64
N GLU A 54 20.43 5.65 -3.49
CA GLU A 54 21.07 6.48 -2.46
C GLU A 54 20.78 5.96 -1.05
N ASN A 55 19.53 5.58 -0.74
CA ASN A 55 19.17 5.03 0.56
C ASN A 55 19.89 3.71 0.89
N LEU A 56 20.33 2.98 -0.13
CA LEU A 56 21.09 1.73 0.03
C LEU A 56 22.61 1.94 -0.03
N GLY A 57 23.06 3.17 -0.27
CA GLY A 57 24.47 3.48 -0.47
C GLY A 57 25.01 3.06 -1.83
N LEU A 58 24.15 2.99 -2.84
CA LEU A 58 24.47 2.67 -4.22
C LEU A 58 24.42 3.93 -5.09
N SER A 59 25.18 3.91 -6.18
CA SER A 59 25.21 4.97 -7.18
C SER A 59 24.41 4.61 -8.43
N LYS A 60 24.13 5.61 -9.28
CA LYS A 60 23.54 5.38 -10.61
C LYS A 60 24.45 4.54 -11.52
N GLU A 61 25.77 4.62 -11.31
CA GLU A 61 26.73 3.81 -12.09
C GLU A 61 26.68 2.34 -11.68
N ASP A 62 26.47 2.04 -10.37
CA ASP A 62 26.27 0.66 -9.92
C ASP A 62 25.06 0.01 -10.62
N ALA A 63 23.97 0.76 -10.81
CA ALA A 63 22.77 0.27 -11.48
C ALA A 63 22.97 -0.12 -12.95
N LYS A 64 24.04 0.39 -13.60
CA LYS A 64 24.36 0.05 -15.01
C LYS A 64 25.19 -1.24 -15.13
N THR A 65 25.67 -1.79 -14.02
CA THR A 65 26.55 -2.95 -14.02
C THR A 65 25.78 -4.26 -14.19
N LYS A 66 26.46 -5.25 -14.76
CA LYS A 66 25.93 -6.61 -14.85
C LYS A 66 25.73 -7.21 -13.44
N GLU A 67 26.61 -6.87 -12.50
CA GLU A 67 26.53 -7.33 -11.11
C GLU A 67 25.24 -6.87 -10.43
N PHE A 68 24.83 -5.61 -10.67
CA PHE A 68 23.56 -5.09 -10.18
C PHE A 68 22.38 -5.87 -10.77
N LEU A 69 22.36 -6.04 -12.09
CA LEU A 69 21.30 -6.76 -12.76
C LEU A 69 21.21 -8.20 -12.25
N ASP A 70 22.34 -8.91 -12.17
CA ASP A 70 22.36 -10.30 -11.71
C ASP A 70 21.90 -10.43 -10.24
N ALA A 71 22.35 -9.53 -9.36
CA ALA A 71 21.96 -9.55 -7.95
C ALA A 71 20.46 -9.28 -7.76
N PHE A 72 19.94 -8.23 -8.41
CA PHE A 72 18.54 -7.79 -8.21
C PHE A 72 17.54 -8.48 -9.15
N THR A 73 17.98 -9.47 -9.91
CA THR A 73 17.12 -10.43 -10.61
C THR A 73 17.28 -11.87 -10.10
N GLY A 74 18.16 -12.08 -9.10
CA GLY A 74 18.37 -13.38 -8.46
C GLY A 74 19.34 -14.30 -9.22
N ASN A 75 20.02 -13.82 -10.27
CA ASN A 75 21.03 -14.58 -11.01
C ASN A 75 22.36 -14.69 -10.27
N ALA A 76 22.61 -13.81 -9.30
CA ALA A 76 23.74 -13.89 -8.40
C ALA A 76 23.29 -13.66 -6.95
N ILE A 77 23.91 -14.37 -6.03
CA ILE A 77 23.71 -14.18 -4.58
C ILE A 77 24.72 -13.13 -4.12
N LEU A 78 24.27 -12.14 -3.36
CA LEU A 78 25.12 -11.12 -2.75
C LEU A 78 26.13 -11.79 -1.81
N SER A 79 27.38 -11.33 -1.85
CA SER A 79 28.44 -11.91 -1.01
C SER A 79 28.08 -11.86 0.48
N ASN A 80 28.37 -12.94 1.20
CA ASN A 80 28.09 -13.10 2.63
C ASN A 80 26.59 -13.07 3.00
N THR A 81 25.68 -13.33 2.07
CA THR A 81 24.25 -13.46 2.32
C THR A 81 23.75 -14.88 2.07
N LYS A 82 22.61 -15.18 2.63
CA LYS A 82 21.88 -16.40 2.41
C LYS A 82 20.40 -16.09 2.25
N PRO A 83 19.90 -16.02 1.00
CA PRO A 83 18.51 -15.64 0.74
C PRO A 83 17.52 -16.57 1.43
N TYR A 84 16.35 -16.03 1.79
CA TYR A 84 15.32 -16.76 2.52
C TYR A 84 13.91 -16.29 2.17
N ALA A 85 12.91 -17.14 2.45
CA ALA A 85 11.50 -16.85 2.38
C ALA A 85 10.88 -16.92 3.77
N MET A 86 10.05 -15.94 4.15
CA MET A 86 9.41 -15.89 5.47
C MET A 86 8.24 -16.86 5.56
N CYS A 87 8.09 -17.51 6.73
CA CYS A 87 6.92 -18.27 7.10
C CYS A 87 5.88 -17.36 7.75
N TYR A 88 4.66 -17.38 7.26
CA TYR A 88 3.52 -16.72 7.88
C TYR A 88 2.22 -17.45 7.55
N GLY A 89 1.18 -17.22 8.32
CA GLY A 89 -0.18 -17.62 8.02
C GLY A 89 -1.04 -16.39 7.72
N GLY A 90 -2.33 -16.52 7.86
CA GLY A 90 -3.21 -15.37 7.78
C GLY A 90 -4.67 -15.71 7.62
N HIS A 91 -5.50 -14.71 7.90
CA HIS A 91 -6.93 -14.75 7.60
C HIS A 91 -7.18 -14.08 6.26
N GLN A 92 -7.67 -14.85 5.29
CA GLN A 92 -8.04 -14.37 3.96
C GLN A 92 -9.57 -14.30 3.85
N PHE A 93 -10.09 -13.14 3.48
CA PHE A 93 -11.53 -12.86 3.43
C PHE A 93 -12.27 -13.22 4.74
N GLY A 94 -11.57 -13.09 5.88
CA GLY A 94 -12.12 -13.38 7.21
C GLY A 94 -11.96 -14.83 7.68
N ASN A 95 -11.42 -15.72 6.87
CA ASN A 95 -11.21 -17.12 7.20
C ASN A 95 -9.73 -17.45 7.39
N TRP A 96 -9.40 -18.27 8.39
CA TRP A 96 -8.04 -18.76 8.59
C TRP A 96 -7.60 -19.65 7.43
N ALA A 97 -6.55 -19.23 6.72
CA ALA A 97 -6.03 -19.95 5.54
C ALA A 97 -4.88 -20.91 5.85
N GLY A 98 -4.47 -20.99 7.11
CA GLY A 98 -3.30 -21.79 7.50
C GLY A 98 -1.98 -21.18 7.06
N GLN A 99 -0.98 -22.03 6.77
CA GLN A 99 0.32 -21.57 6.31
C GLN A 99 0.25 -21.01 4.88
N LEU A 100 0.72 -19.80 4.73
CA LEU A 100 0.88 -19.08 3.46
C LEU A 100 2.36 -18.90 3.15
N GLY A 101 3.01 -17.87 3.71
CA GLY A 101 4.42 -17.55 3.54
C GLY A 101 4.77 -16.82 2.25
N ASP A 102 6.04 -16.48 2.10
CA ASP A 102 6.60 -15.82 0.91
C ASP A 102 6.62 -16.77 -0.30
N GLY A 103 5.46 -17.05 -0.89
CA GLY A 103 5.32 -18.06 -1.96
C GLY A 103 5.91 -17.65 -3.31
N ARG A 104 6.18 -16.35 -3.51
CA ARG A 104 6.82 -15.79 -4.71
C ARG A 104 7.77 -14.64 -4.39
N ALA A 105 8.18 -14.53 -3.14
CA ALA A 105 9.07 -13.48 -2.68
C ALA A 105 10.26 -14.11 -1.94
N ILE A 106 11.45 -13.56 -2.17
CA ILE A 106 12.70 -14.06 -1.60
C ILE A 106 13.48 -12.87 -1.06
N ASN A 107 13.75 -12.87 0.25
CA ASN A 107 14.57 -11.86 0.90
C ASN A 107 16.05 -12.12 0.54
N LEU A 108 16.73 -11.08 0.03
CA LEU A 108 18.15 -11.16 -0.36
C LEU A 108 19.07 -10.92 0.82
N ALA A 109 18.83 -9.80 1.51
CA ALA A 109 19.68 -9.33 2.61
C ALA A 109 19.02 -8.17 3.35
N GLU A 110 19.53 -7.87 4.54
CA GLU A 110 19.32 -6.60 5.25
C GLU A 110 20.57 -5.73 5.13
N VAL A 111 20.40 -4.45 4.77
CA VAL A 111 21.45 -3.46 4.60
C VAL A 111 21.25 -2.33 5.60
N VAL A 112 22.34 -1.77 6.11
CA VAL A 112 22.33 -0.55 6.92
C VAL A 112 23.11 0.54 6.21
N HIS A 113 22.46 1.63 5.89
CA HIS A 113 23.08 2.83 5.35
C HIS A 113 22.48 4.06 6.04
N ASP A 114 23.33 5.05 6.40
CA ASP A 114 22.94 6.26 7.13
C ASP A 114 22.07 5.98 8.37
N ASN A 115 22.45 4.98 9.15
CA ASN A 115 21.72 4.49 10.33
C ASN A 115 20.28 4.01 10.05
N LYS A 116 19.91 3.82 8.78
CA LYS A 116 18.62 3.24 8.39
C LYS A 116 18.83 1.80 7.95
N ARG A 117 17.90 0.93 8.39
CA ARG A 117 17.87 -0.47 7.99
C ARG A 117 16.91 -0.66 6.83
N TRP A 118 17.34 -1.48 5.86
CA TRP A 118 16.59 -1.85 4.68
C TRP A 118 16.70 -3.35 4.40
N ALA A 119 15.57 -4.05 4.43
CA ALA A 119 15.46 -5.39 3.90
C ALA A 119 15.15 -5.30 2.40
N MET A 120 15.85 -6.08 1.59
CA MET A 120 15.64 -6.17 0.14
C MET A 120 15.01 -7.51 -0.19
N GLN A 121 13.91 -7.47 -0.94
CA GLN A 121 13.13 -8.67 -1.26
C GLN A 121 12.78 -8.70 -2.75
N LEU A 122 13.13 -9.77 -3.44
CA LEU A 122 12.71 -10.01 -4.83
C LEU A 122 11.31 -10.60 -4.87
N LYS A 123 10.40 -10.00 -5.60
CA LYS A 123 9.09 -10.57 -5.92
C LYS A 123 9.09 -11.09 -7.35
N GLY A 124 8.75 -12.37 -7.51
CA GLY A 124 8.75 -13.06 -8.80
C GLY A 124 10.01 -13.86 -9.11
N ALA A 125 10.89 -14.07 -8.12
CA ALA A 125 12.19 -14.71 -8.31
C ALA A 125 12.18 -16.24 -8.14
N GLY A 126 11.03 -16.89 -8.23
CA GLY A 126 10.92 -18.34 -8.22
C GLY A 126 10.11 -18.90 -7.04
N HIS A 127 9.92 -20.21 -7.08
CA HIS A 127 9.14 -20.91 -6.04
C HIS A 127 9.95 -21.06 -4.73
N THR A 128 9.20 -21.19 -3.65
CA THR A 128 9.68 -21.37 -2.29
C THR A 128 8.92 -22.53 -1.62
N PRO A 129 9.27 -22.97 -0.43
CA PRO A 129 8.48 -23.95 0.32
C PRO A 129 7.02 -23.53 0.53
N TYR A 130 6.73 -22.24 0.41
CA TYR A 130 5.42 -21.62 0.65
C TYR A 130 4.60 -21.38 -0.62
N SER A 131 5.09 -21.73 -1.80
CA SER A 131 4.42 -21.43 -3.09
C SER A 131 3.11 -22.18 -3.33
N ARG A 132 2.77 -23.14 -2.47
CA ARG A 132 1.55 -23.97 -2.62
C ARG A 132 1.52 -24.61 -4.02
N THR A 133 0.55 -24.26 -4.87
CA THR A 133 0.44 -24.73 -6.26
C THR A 133 1.04 -23.76 -7.29
N ALA A 134 1.48 -22.56 -6.87
CA ALA A 134 2.00 -21.52 -7.75
C ALA A 134 3.46 -21.78 -8.17
N ASP A 135 3.87 -21.12 -9.26
CA ASP A 135 5.22 -21.21 -9.83
C ASP A 135 6.25 -20.27 -9.18
N GLY A 136 5.80 -19.36 -8.31
CA GLY A 136 6.64 -18.37 -7.64
C GLY A 136 7.10 -17.20 -8.52
N LEU A 137 6.57 -17.08 -9.74
CA LEU A 137 6.95 -16.02 -10.68
C LEU A 137 5.98 -14.84 -10.62
N ALA A 138 6.41 -13.69 -11.14
CA ALA A 138 5.58 -12.52 -11.37
C ALA A 138 5.62 -12.13 -12.85
N VAL A 139 4.59 -11.42 -13.30
CA VAL A 139 4.47 -10.92 -14.67
C VAL A 139 4.72 -9.42 -14.73
N LEU A 140 5.09 -8.92 -15.90
CA LEU A 140 5.44 -7.51 -16.13
C LEU A 140 4.30 -6.58 -15.68
N ARG A 141 3.08 -6.90 -16.05
CA ARG A 141 1.88 -6.13 -15.71
C ARG A 141 1.75 -5.87 -14.20
N SER A 142 1.76 -6.93 -13.39
CA SER A 142 1.66 -6.79 -11.93
C SER A 142 2.90 -6.14 -11.32
N SER A 143 4.06 -6.34 -11.93
CA SER A 143 5.32 -5.75 -11.48
C SER A 143 5.40 -4.25 -11.72
N ILE A 144 4.92 -3.74 -12.88
CA ILE A 144 4.77 -2.31 -13.16
C ILE A 144 3.82 -1.68 -12.13
N ARG A 145 2.66 -2.31 -11.87
CA ARG A 145 1.69 -1.82 -10.90
C ARG A 145 2.29 -1.70 -9.50
N GLU A 146 2.99 -2.72 -9.03
CA GLU A 146 3.62 -2.69 -7.70
C GLU A 146 4.74 -1.66 -7.62
N TYR A 147 5.60 -1.61 -8.62
CA TYR A 147 6.72 -0.67 -8.68
C TYR A 147 6.25 0.79 -8.64
N LEU A 148 5.36 1.17 -9.54
CA LEU A 148 4.86 2.55 -9.62
C LEU A 148 4.01 2.92 -8.40
N CYS A 149 3.18 1.99 -7.91
CA CYS A 149 2.29 2.28 -6.79
C CYS A 149 3.05 2.49 -5.48
N SER A 150 4.04 1.64 -5.17
CA SER A 150 4.82 1.79 -3.93
C SER A 150 5.55 3.13 -3.88
N GLU A 151 6.13 3.58 -5.00
CA GLU A 151 6.78 4.87 -5.10
C GLU A 151 5.77 6.03 -5.06
N ALA A 152 4.66 5.93 -5.80
CA ALA A 152 3.58 6.93 -5.74
C ALA A 152 3.05 7.13 -4.32
N MET A 153 2.81 6.06 -3.59
CA MET A 153 2.33 6.11 -2.20
C MET A 153 3.34 6.80 -1.28
N PHE A 154 4.63 6.54 -1.47
CA PHE A 154 5.69 7.23 -0.71
C PHE A 154 5.64 8.74 -0.91
N TYR A 155 5.57 9.21 -2.15
CA TYR A 155 5.53 10.65 -2.45
C TYR A 155 4.19 11.30 -2.08
N LEU A 156 3.12 10.53 -1.98
CA LEU A 156 1.86 10.97 -1.38
C LEU A 156 1.93 11.10 0.15
N GLY A 157 3.04 10.70 0.79
CA GLY A 157 3.21 10.70 2.24
C GLY A 157 2.45 9.57 2.95
N VAL A 158 2.07 8.53 2.23
CA VAL A 158 1.42 7.34 2.78
C VAL A 158 2.48 6.35 3.26
N PRO A 159 2.41 5.83 4.50
CA PRO A 159 3.33 4.79 4.96
C PRO A 159 3.31 3.56 4.04
N THR A 160 4.46 3.21 3.46
CA THR A 160 4.54 2.17 2.43
C THR A 160 5.92 1.53 2.35
N THR A 161 5.99 0.34 1.77
CA THR A 161 7.24 -0.21 1.24
C THR A 161 7.66 0.56 -0.01
N ARG A 162 8.94 0.49 -0.35
CA ARG A 162 9.54 1.11 -1.54
C ARG A 162 9.93 0.04 -2.55
N ALA A 163 10.32 0.46 -3.75
CA ALA A 163 10.89 -0.41 -4.76
C ALA A 163 12.22 0.15 -5.29
N LEU A 164 13.26 -0.70 -5.32
CA LEU A 164 14.56 -0.34 -5.87
C LEU A 164 14.56 -0.42 -7.40
N SER A 165 14.11 -1.55 -7.93
CA SER A 165 14.22 -1.85 -9.35
C SER A 165 13.05 -2.67 -9.89
N LEU A 166 12.79 -2.48 -11.19
CA LEU A 166 11.90 -3.27 -12.02
C LEU A 166 12.73 -3.85 -13.18
N ALA A 167 12.70 -5.17 -13.36
CA ALA A 167 13.42 -5.85 -14.42
C ALA A 167 12.56 -6.92 -15.09
N LEU A 168 12.72 -7.13 -16.39
CA LEU A 168 12.27 -8.35 -17.08
C LEU A 168 13.12 -9.53 -16.63
N SER A 169 12.52 -10.72 -16.53
CA SER A 169 13.25 -11.97 -16.31
C SER A 169 13.67 -12.64 -17.65
N GLY A 170 13.00 -12.30 -18.74
CA GLY A 170 13.13 -12.98 -20.03
C GLY A 170 12.35 -14.30 -20.10
N ASP A 171 11.72 -14.73 -19.03
CA ASP A 171 10.82 -15.89 -19.02
C ASP A 171 9.44 -15.52 -19.55
N LYS A 172 8.73 -16.53 -20.07
CA LYS A 172 7.29 -16.45 -20.35
C LYS A 172 6.54 -17.15 -19.23
N VAL A 173 5.52 -16.50 -18.69
CA VAL A 173 4.77 -16.97 -17.52
C VAL A 173 3.30 -17.10 -17.88
N LEU A 174 2.73 -18.30 -17.71
CA LEU A 174 1.32 -18.56 -17.99
C LEU A 174 0.44 -17.98 -16.89
N ARG A 175 -0.54 -17.13 -17.25
CA ARG A 175 -1.48 -16.53 -16.31
C ARG A 175 -2.91 -16.52 -16.85
N ASP A 176 -3.86 -16.82 -16.00
CA ASP A 176 -5.28 -16.55 -16.19
C ASP A 176 -5.63 -15.35 -15.30
N VAL A 177 -5.73 -14.16 -15.89
CA VAL A 177 -5.89 -12.89 -15.17
C VAL A 177 -7.18 -12.82 -14.36
N LEU A 178 -8.27 -13.36 -14.89
CA LEU A 178 -9.60 -13.30 -14.27
C LEU A 178 -10.09 -14.66 -13.73
N TYR A 179 -9.25 -15.69 -13.75
CA TYR A 179 -9.60 -17.06 -13.35
C TYR A 179 -10.83 -17.60 -14.10
N ASN A 180 -10.93 -17.29 -15.39
CA ASN A 180 -12.06 -17.65 -16.25
C ASN A 180 -11.73 -18.70 -17.32
N GLY A 181 -10.55 -19.33 -17.24
CA GLY A 181 -10.10 -20.36 -18.18
C GLY A 181 -9.32 -19.82 -19.39
N ASN A 182 -9.10 -18.52 -19.48
CA ASN A 182 -8.38 -17.87 -20.60
C ASN A 182 -6.93 -17.58 -20.19
N ALA A 183 -6.12 -18.63 -20.09
CA ALA A 183 -4.71 -18.50 -19.71
C ALA A 183 -3.85 -18.08 -20.93
N GLU A 184 -3.01 -17.05 -20.74
CA GLU A 184 -2.09 -16.52 -21.74
C GLU A 184 -0.65 -16.44 -21.21
N TYR A 185 0.33 -16.45 -22.14
CA TYR A 185 1.73 -16.26 -21.78
C TYR A 185 2.04 -14.76 -21.72
N GLU A 186 2.40 -14.30 -20.54
CA GLU A 186 2.84 -12.93 -20.27
C GLU A 186 4.37 -12.86 -20.07
N LYS A 187 4.96 -11.67 -20.23
CA LYS A 187 6.38 -11.43 -19.93
C LYS A 187 6.61 -11.55 -18.41
N GLY A 188 7.58 -12.38 -18.04
CA GLY A 188 8.03 -12.50 -16.65
C GLY A 188 8.82 -11.26 -16.22
N ALA A 189 8.63 -10.83 -14.97
CA ALA A 189 9.35 -9.70 -14.40
C ALA A 189 9.63 -9.88 -12.90
N ILE A 190 10.57 -9.10 -12.40
CA ILE A 190 10.98 -9.09 -11.00
C ILE A 190 11.00 -7.65 -10.49
N VAL A 191 10.40 -7.45 -9.31
CA VAL A 191 10.54 -6.20 -8.54
C VAL A 191 11.43 -6.47 -7.34
N CYS A 192 12.48 -5.65 -7.18
CA CYS A 192 13.20 -5.58 -5.91
C CYS A 192 12.48 -4.60 -4.98
N ARG A 193 11.73 -5.14 -4.03
CA ARG A 193 11.06 -4.37 -2.97
C ARG A 193 12.03 -4.04 -1.86
N VAL A 194 11.82 -2.90 -1.21
CA VAL A 194 12.67 -2.42 -0.11
C VAL A 194 11.79 -1.88 1.02
N ALA A 195 12.08 -2.29 2.24
CA ALA A 195 11.38 -1.81 3.45
C ALA A 195 12.30 -1.97 4.67
N PRO A 196 12.03 -1.30 5.80
CA PRO A 196 12.75 -1.62 7.04
C PRO A 196 12.57 -3.09 7.44
N SER A 197 11.38 -3.68 7.21
CA SER A 197 11.08 -5.10 7.37
C SER A 197 9.83 -5.47 6.58
N PHE A 198 9.72 -6.75 6.18
CA PHE A 198 8.53 -7.35 5.56
C PHE A 198 7.71 -8.17 6.56
N LEU A 199 7.96 -8.04 7.86
CA LEU A 199 7.15 -8.66 8.90
C LEU A 199 5.70 -8.16 8.85
N ARG A 200 4.78 -9.10 8.91
CA ARG A 200 3.32 -8.88 8.84
C ARG A 200 2.61 -9.59 9.99
N PHE A 201 1.36 -9.28 10.22
CA PHE A 201 0.58 -9.92 11.29
C PHE A 201 0.62 -11.44 11.20
N GLY A 202 0.54 -11.97 9.98
CA GLY A 202 0.57 -13.40 9.73
C GLY A 202 1.83 -14.14 10.19
N ASN A 203 2.99 -13.45 10.34
CA ASN A 203 4.19 -14.08 10.91
C ASN A 203 3.99 -14.49 12.37
N TYR A 204 3.20 -13.73 13.10
CA TYR A 204 2.87 -13.98 14.52
C TYR A 204 1.68 -14.92 14.63
N GLU A 205 0.65 -14.75 13.80
CA GLU A 205 -0.55 -15.58 13.80
C GLU A 205 -0.23 -17.06 13.57
N ILE A 206 0.70 -17.40 12.65
CA ILE A 206 1.03 -18.79 12.35
C ILE A 206 1.68 -19.49 13.54
N LEU A 207 2.54 -18.78 14.28
CA LEU A 207 3.22 -19.31 15.46
C LEU A 207 2.22 -19.51 16.63
N ALA A 208 1.32 -18.53 16.82
CA ALA A 208 0.26 -18.65 17.81
C ALA A 208 -0.71 -19.81 17.49
N ALA A 209 -1.13 -19.95 16.21
CA ALA A 209 -2.01 -21.03 15.76
C ALA A 209 -1.38 -22.42 15.92
N LYS A 210 -0.05 -22.52 15.79
CA LYS A 210 0.72 -23.75 16.04
C LYS A 210 1.08 -23.96 17.50
N GLN A 211 0.72 -23.04 18.39
CA GLN A 211 1.08 -23.03 19.81
C GLN A 211 2.61 -23.03 20.06
N ASP A 212 3.38 -22.54 19.09
CA ASP A 212 4.83 -22.37 19.24
C ASP A 212 5.14 -21.05 19.97
N ILE A 213 4.84 -21.02 21.25
CA ILE A 213 5.00 -19.83 22.10
C ILE A 213 6.47 -19.42 22.24
N LYS A 214 7.39 -20.37 22.16
CA LYS A 214 8.83 -20.09 22.25
C LYS A 214 9.30 -19.27 21.04
N THR A 215 8.99 -19.70 19.83
CA THR A 215 9.36 -18.99 18.60
C THR A 215 8.58 -17.69 18.46
N LEU A 216 7.29 -17.67 18.86
CA LEU A 216 6.47 -16.47 18.89
C LEU A 216 7.11 -15.38 19.77
N LYS A 217 7.50 -15.74 21.01
CA LYS A 217 8.17 -14.82 21.91
C LYS A 217 9.49 -14.30 21.32
N ALA A 218 10.30 -15.18 20.75
CA ALA A 218 11.55 -14.80 20.11
C ALA A 218 11.33 -13.80 18.95
N LEU A 219 10.29 -14.01 18.13
CA LEU A 219 9.95 -13.10 17.03
C LEU A 219 9.46 -11.73 17.54
N ILE A 220 8.63 -11.70 18.60
CA ILE A 220 8.17 -10.45 19.21
C ILE A 220 9.35 -9.69 19.82
N ASP A 221 10.20 -10.36 20.60
CA ASP A 221 11.39 -9.77 21.22
C ASP A 221 12.36 -9.21 20.16
N TYR A 222 12.57 -9.95 19.07
CA TYR A 222 13.35 -9.49 17.91
C TYR A 222 12.74 -8.21 17.31
N THR A 223 11.42 -8.20 17.11
CA THR A 223 10.72 -7.06 16.49
C THR A 223 10.83 -5.81 17.37
N ILE A 224 10.62 -5.96 18.67
CA ILE A 224 10.79 -4.85 19.64
C ILE A 224 12.23 -4.34 19.60
N LYS A 225 13.22 -5.24 19.74
CA LYS A 225 14.64 -4.89 19.75
C LYS A 225 15.06 -4.07 18.53
N HIS A 226 14.61 -4.46 17.32
CA HIS A 226 15.11 -3.89 16.07
C HIS A 226 14.27 -2.75 15.49
N PHE A 227 12.97 -2.68 15.82
CA PHE A 227 12.05 -1.72 15.20
C PHE A 227 11.25 -0.88 16.20
N PHE A 228 11.26 -1.26 17.49
CA PHE A 228 10.52 -0.59 18.56
C PHE A 228 11.37 -0.47 19.83
N SER A 229 12.68 -0.32 19.69
CA SER A 229 13.64 -0.29 20.82
C SER A 229 13.37 0.79 21.85
N HIS A 230 12.67 1.87 21.46
CA HIS A 230 12.24 2.94 22.37
C HIS A 230 11.21 2.49 23.41
N LEU A 231 10.56 1.34 23.21
CA LEU A 231 9.62 0.76 24.17
C LEU A 231 10.30 0.05 25.35
N GLY A 232 11.62 -0.18 25.26
CA GLY A 232 12.40 -0.81 26.32
C GLY A 232 12.60 -2.31 26.14
N THR A 233 12.95 -2.98 27.25
CA THR A 233 13.21 -4.42 27.27
C THR A 233 11.90 -5.22 27.30
N PRO A 234 11.87 -6.45 26.72
CA PRO A 234 10.69 -7.30 26.69
C PRO A 234 10.11 -7.58 28.09
N SER A 235 8.86 -7.22 28.29
CA SER A 235 8.02 -7.47 29.47
C SER A 235 6.55 -7.49 29.05
N LYS A 236 5.62 -7.80 29.94
CA LYS A 236 4.17 -7.73 29.67
C LYS A 236 3.76 -6.30 29.27
N GLU A 237 4.26 -5.30 29.97
CA GLU A 237 4.01 -3.87 29.72
C GLU A 237 4.57 -3.45 28.33
N THR A 238 5.78 -3.91 27.99
CA THR A 238 6.38 -3.65 26.70
C THR A 238 5.60 -4.31 25.56
N TYR A 239 5.06 -5.51 25.75
CA TYR A 239 4.22 -6.18 24.76
C TYR A 239 2.89 -5.45 24.56
N LEU A 240 2.27 -4.92 25.62
CA LEU A 240 1.08 -4.07 25.51
C LEU A 240 1.39 -2.76 24.78
N ALA A 241 2.49 -2.10 25.13
CA ALA A 241 2.93 -0.88 24.46
C ALA A 241 3.24 -1.12 22.97
N PHE A 242 3.87 -2.26 22.66
CA PHE A 242 4.13 -2.69 21.27
C PHE A 242 2.83 -2.89 20.49
N PHE A 243 1.86 -3.64 21.04
CA PHE A 243 0.56 -3.84 20.39
C PHE A 243 -0.18 -2.51 20.19
N ASN A 244 -0.15 -1.63 21.19
CA ASN A 244 -0.74 -0.29 21.08
C ASN A 244 -0.09 0.52 19.95
N GLU A 245 1.23 0.54 19.85
CA GLU A 245 1.91 1.29 18.79
C GLU A 245 1.64 0.69 17.40
N VAL A 246 1.60 -0.64 17.26
CA VAL A 246 1.18 -1.31 16.02
C VAL A 246 -0.25 -0.89 15.64
N SER A 247 -1.17 -0.82 16.61
CA SER A 247 -2.54 -0.35 16.41
C SER A 247 -2.57 1.09 15.88
N GLN A 248 -1.80 2.00 16.50
CA GLN A 248 -1.73 3.41 16.09
C GLN A 248 -1.10 3.59 14.71
N ARG A 249 -0.04 2.83 14.38
CA ARG A 249 0.59 2.86 13.06
C ARG A 249 -0.36 2.34 11.98
N THR A 250 -1.10 1.26 12.25
CA THR A 250 -2.13 0.71 11.35
C THR A 250 -3.24 1.73 11.11
N LEU A 251 -3.73 2.37 12.16
CA LEU A 251 -4.73 3.43 12.07
C LEU A 251 -4.24 4.58 11.20
N ASN A 252 -3.02 5.07 11.45
CA ASN A 252 -2.45 6.17 10.69
C ASN A 252 -2.31 5.83 9.20
N MET A 253 -1.87 4.63 8.86
CA MET A 253 -1.80 4.15 7.48
C MET A 253 -3.18 4.19 6.80
N ILE A 254 -4.22 3.71 7.47
CA ILE A 254 -5.59 3.68 6.93
C ILE A 254 -6.15 5.11 6.76
N ILE A 255 -5.91 6.02 7.70
CA ILE A 255 -6.29 7.44 7.56
C ILE A 255 -5.62 8.06 6.32
N GLN A 256 -4.33 7.73 6.05
CA GLN A 256 -3.67 8.22 4.84
C GLN A 256 -4.25 7.62 3.56
N TRP A 257 -4.70 6.34 3.58
CA TRP A 257 -5.44 5.76 2.45
C TRP A 257 -6.75 6.51 2.19
N GLN A 258 -7.52 6.81 3.25
CA GLN A 258 -8.76 7.59 3.15
C GLN A 258 -8.48 8.99 2.57
N ARG A 259 -7.42 9.65 3.03
CA ARG A 259 -7.03 10.98 2.57
C ARG A 259 -6.84 11.07 1.06
N VAL A 260 -6.16 10.09 0.46
CA VAL A 260 -5.84 10.07 -0.97
C VAL A 260 -6.82 9.26 -1.83
N GLY A 261 -7.84 8.64 -1.23
CA GLY A 261 -8.81 7.80 -1.95
C GLY A 261 -8.26 6.43 -2.38
N PHE A 262 -7.24 5.91 -1.69
CA PHE A 262 -6.65 4.61 -2.00
C PHE A 262 -7.45 3.45 -1.42
N VAL A 263 -7.67 2.41 -2.20
CA VAL A 263 -8.29 1.15 -1.78
C VAL A 263 -7.32 0.01 -2.00
N HIS A 264 -6.91 -0.64 -0.90
CA HIS A 264 -5.95 -1.75 -0.96
C HIS A 264 -6.52 -2.98 -1.68
N GLY A 265 -7.81 -3.25 -1.50
CA GLY A 265 -8.55 -4.31 -2.17
C GLY A 265 -8.33 -5.72 -1.61
N VAL A 266 -7.29 -5.97 -0.80
CA VAL A 266 -7.01 -7.28 -0.17
C VAL A 266 -6.39 -7.07 1.21
N MET A 267 -7.18 -6.62 2.17
CA MET A 267 -6.74 -6.37 3.55
C MET A 267 -6.81 -7.63 4.41
N ASN A 268 -6.19 -8.71 3.93
CA ASN A 268 -5.98 -9.92 4.73
C ASN A 268 -4.94 -9.65 5.83
N THR A 269 -4.88 -10.46 6.89
CA THR A 269 -3.87 -10.29 7.95
C THR A 269 -2.45 -10.57 7.44
N ASP A 270 -2.30 -11.41 6.41
CA ASP A 270 -1.05 -11.62 5.69
C ASP A 270 -0.61 -10.44 4.80
N ASN A 271 -1.45 -9.42 4.65
CA ASN A 271 -1.15 -8.16 3.96
C ASN A 271 -1.11 -6.94 4.91
N MET A 272 -1.00 -7.17 6.21
CA MET A 272 -0.89 -6.11 7.22
C MET A 272 0.51 -6.08 7.82
N SER A 273 1.27 -5.03 7.52
CA SER A 273 2.62 -4.84 8.06
C SER A 273 2.58 -4.56 9.56
N ILE A 274 3.47 -5.21 10.31
CA ILE A 274 3.67 -4.91 11.74
C ILE A 274 4.23 -3.49 11.97
N LEU A 275 4.82 -2.90 10.94
CA LEU A 275 5.34 -1.53 10.99
C LEU A 275 4.31 -0.48 10.53
N GLY A 276 3.08 -0.89 10.18
CA GLY A 276 2.05 -0.01 9.65
C GLY A 276 2.38 0.53 8.25
N LEU A 277 3.06 -0.26 7.42
CA LEU A 277 3.37 0.07 6.03
C LEU A 277 2.36 -0.58 5.09
N THR A 278 1.98 0.11 4.02
CA THR A 278 1.25 -0.50 2.91
C THR A 278 2.17 -1.49 2.20
N ILE A 279 1.75 -2.76 2.09
CA ILE A 279 2.50 -3.86 1.47
C ILE A 279 1.62 -4.63 0.48
N ASP A 280 2.26 -5.39 -0.41
CA ASP A 280 1.59 -6.35 -1.32
C ASP A 280 0.52 -5.71 -2.21
N TYR A 281 0.98 -4.84 -3.10
CA TYR A 281 0.16 -4.16 -4.10
C TYR A 281 -0.39 -5.16 -5.16
N GLY A 282 -1.58 -5.68 -4.89
CA GLY A 282 -2.32 -6.57 -5.77
C GLY A 282 -3.44 -5.84 -6.52
N PRO A 283 -4.72 -6.23 -6.34
CA PRO A 283 -5.87 -5.56 -6.97
C PRO A 283 -6.26 -4.27 -6.24
N TYR A 284 -5.30 -3.35 -6.06
CA TYR A 284 -5.54 -2.03 -5.48
C TYR A 284 -6.09 -1.04 -6.53
N GLY A 285 -6.58 0.10 -6.07
CA GLY A 285 -6.92 1.24 -6.93
C GLY A 285 -7.19 2.51 -6.15
N TRP A 286 -7.34 3.62 -6.88
CA TRP A 286 -7.83 4.88 -6.33
C TRP A 286 -9.28 5.09 -6.70
N LEU A 287 -10.04 5.73 -5.80
CA LEU A 287 -11.37 6.22 -6.13
C LEU A 287 -11.28 7.20 -7.30
N GLU A 288 -12.01 6.89 -8.35
CA GLU A 288 -12.24 7.81 -9.46
C GLU A 288 -13.60 8.49 -9.25
N GLY A 289 -14.72 7.74 -9.23
CA GLY A 289 -15.97 8.22 -8.64
C GLY A 289 -16.00 7.98 -7.13
N PHE A 290 -16.37 8.99 -6.34
CA PHE A 290 -16.48 8.85 -4.90
C PHE A 290 -17.62 7.89 -4.55
N ASP A 291 -17.29 6.73 -4.00
CA ASP A 291 -18.24 5.68 -3.62
C ASP A 291 -17.68 4.86 -2.44
N PHE A 292 -18.32 4.94 -1.29
CA PHE A 292 -17.97 4.12 -0.13
C PHE A 292 -18.11 2.61 -0.38
N GLY A 293 -18.95 2.22 -1.34
CA GLY A 293 -19.18 0.83 -1.73
C GLY A 293 -18.19 0.27 -2.75
N TRP A 294 -17.25 1.09 -3.25
CA TRP A 294 -16.35 0.67 -4.30
C TRP A 294 -15.22 -0.24 -3.81
N THR A 295 -14.94 -1.31 -4.57
CA THR A 295 -13.77 -2.17 -4.42
C THR A 295 -13.17 -2.48 -5.79
N PRO A 296 -11.82 -2.36 -5.96
CA PRO A 296 -11.15 -2.71 -7.21
C PRO A 296 -11.05 -4.21 -7.46
N ASN A 297 -11.20 -5.03 -6.42
CA ASN A 297 -10.97 -6.47 -6.46
C ASN A 297 -12.21 -7.24 -6.92
N THR A 298 -12.15 -7.86 -8.09
CA THR A 298 -13.25 -8.68 -8.63
C THR A 298 -13.56 -9.91 -7.78
N THR A 299 -12.56 -10.46 -7.09
CA THR A 299 -12.76 -11.59 -6.15
C THR A 299 -13.61 -11.17 -4.95
N ASP A 300 -13.57 -9.89 -4.57
CA ASP A 300 -14.36 -9.30 -3.47
C ASP A 300 -15.69 -8.67 -3.93
N ARG A 301 -16.02 -8.79 -5.21
CA ARG A 301 -17.16 -8.08 -5.83
C ARG A 301 -18.49 -8.37 -5.15
N GLN A 302 -18.72 -9.62 -4.71
CA GLN A 302 -20.00 -10.05 -4.12
C GLN A 302 -20.17 -9.51 -2.69
N HIS A 303 -19.15 -9.61 -1.85
CA HIS A 303 -19.22 -9.25 -0.44
C HIS A 303 -18.72 -7.84 -0.16
N LYS A 304 -17.90 -7.28 -1.05
CA LYS A 304 -17.28 -5.95 -0.90
C LYS A 304 -16.66 -5.73 0.48
N ARG A 305 -16.02 -6.80 1.00
CA ARG A 305 -15.40 -6.79 2.32
C ARG A 305 -14.36 -5.68 2.43
N TYR A 306 -13.54 -5.53 1.38
CA TYR A 306 -12.43 -4.59 1.32
C TYR A 306 -12.75 -3.31 0.54
N ARG A 307 -14.03 -2.91 0.48
CA ARG A 307 -14.46 -1.65 -0.12
C ARG A 307 -13.89 -0.44 0.62
N TYR A 308 -13.83 0.70 -0.04
CA TYR A 308 -13.27 1.95 0.51
C TYR A 308 -13.82 2.30 1.90
N GLY A 309 -15.13 2.37 2.05
CA GLY A 309 -15.78 2.75 3.31
C GLY A 309 -15.67 1.72 4.44
N ASN A 310 -15.06 0.55 4.19
CA ASN A 310 -14.93 -0.50 5.21
C ASN A 310 -13.48 -0.72 5.67
N GLN A 311 -12.49 0.00 5.11
CA GLN A 311 -11.08 -0.24 5.38
C GLN A 311 -10.73 -0.11 6.87
N SER A 312 -11.31 0.87 7.58
CA SER A 312 -11.09 1.05 9.02
C SER A 312 -11.60 -0.14 9.84
N ASN A 313 -12.81 -0.61 9.53
CA ASN A 313 -13.39 -1.77 10.23
C ASN A 313 -12.58 -3.05 9.99
N ILE A 314 -12.05 -3.22 8.77
CA ILE A 314 -11.17 -4.36 8.47
C ILE A 314 -9.82 -4.21 9.16
N GLY A 315 -9.27 -3.01 9.23
CA GLY A 315 -8.07 -2.73 10.02
C GLY A 315 -8.24 -3.13 11.49
N LEU A 316 -9.35 -2.72 12.10
CA LEU A 316 -9.69 -3.11 13.47
C LEU A 316 -9.88 -4.63 13.60
N TRP A 317 -10.58 -5.26 12.65
CA TRP A 317 -10.76 -6.71 12.65
C TRP A 317 -9.41 -7.46 12.58
N ASN A 318 -8.48 -6.99 11.76
CA ASN A 318 -7.13 -7.56 11.67
C ASN A 318 -6.35 -7.36 12.97
N LEU A 319 -6.52 -6.23 13.65
CA LEU A 319 -5.93 -5.98 14.96
C LEU A 319 -6.53 -6.89 16.03
N TYR A 320 -7.82 -7.27 15.96
CA TYR A 320 -8.39 -8.29 16.83
C TYR A 320 -7.71 -9.65 16.63
N GLN A 321 -7.40 -10.04 15.38
CA GLN A 321 -6.66 -11.28 15.12
C GLN A 321 -5.24 -11.20 15.71
N LEU A 322 -4.57 -10.06 15.54
CA LEU A 322 -3.25 -9.84 16.13
C LEU A 322 -3.29 -9.82 17.67
N ALA A 323 -4.33 -9.23 18.29
CA ALA A 323 -4.49 -9.21 19.75
C ALA A 323 -4.52 -10.64 20.34
N ASN A 324 -5.20 -11.57 19.66
CA ASN A 324 -5.26 -12.98 20.09
C ASN A 324 -3.86 -13.61 20.17
N VAL A 325 -2.91 -13.16 19.36
CA VAL A 325 -1.52 -13.63 19.39
C VAL A 325 -0.82 -13.29 20.71
N PHE A 326 -1.18 -12.15 21.32
CA PHE A 326 -0.55 -11.67 22.54
C PHE A 326 -1.18 -12.24 23.82
N VAL A 327 -2.38 -12.82 23.75
CA VAL A 327 -3.07 -13.38 24.94
C VAL A 327 -2.19 -14.31 25.77
N PRO A 328 -1.47 -15.31 25.19
CA PRO A 328 -0.65 -16.23 25.98
C PRO A 328 0.60 -15.58 26.61
N LEU A 329 0.98 -14.37 26.19
CA LEU A 329 2.17 -13.66 26.70
C LEU A 329 1.81 -12.57 27.71
N ILE A 330 0.64 -11.94 27.55
CA ILE A 330 0.20 -10.80 28.37
C ILE A 330 -0.73 -11.27 29.48
N GLU A 331 -1.61 -12.24 29.21
CA GLU A 331 -2.63 -12.77 30.14
C GLU A 331 -3.60 -11.71 30.68
N ASP A 332 -3.68 -10.55 30.01
CA ASP A 332 -4.61 -9.45 30.33
C ASP A 332 -5.44 -9.07 29.10
N VAL A 333 -6.53 -9.78 28.91
CA VAL A 333 -7.46 -9.57 27.77
C VAL A 333 -8.09 -8.18 27.84
N LYS A 334 -8.37 -7.65 29.05
CA LYS A 334 -9.01 -6.34 29.21
C LYS A 334 -8.12 -5.20 28.72
N ALA A 335 -6.80 -5.29 28.96
CA ALA A 335 -5.84 -4.31 28.47
C ALA A 335 -5.77 -4.32 26.94
N LEU A 336 -5.82 -5.50 26.31
CA LEU A 336 -5.87 -5.62 24.84
C LEU A 336 -7.17 -5.05 24.27
N GLU A 337 -8.31 -5.35 24.88
CA GLU A 337 -9.62 -4.81 24.49
C GLU A 337 -9.68 -3.27 24.62
N ALA A 338 -9.06 -2.71 25.65
CA ALA A 338 -8.97 -1.27 25.82
C ALA A 338 -8.25 -0.58 24.66
N ILE A 339 -7.14 -1.17 24.18
CA ILE A 339 -6.40 -0.67 23.00
C ILE A 339 -7.27 -0.74 21.74
N LEU A 340 -8.00 -1.84 21.54
CA LEU A 340 -8.89 -1.99 20.38
C LEU A 340 -10.09 -1.02 20.41
N ASN A 341 -10.62 -0.73 21.60
CA ASN A 341 -11.66 0.27 21.77
C ASN A 341 -11.13 1.69 21.54
N GLN A 342 -9.89 1.97 21.96
CA GLN A 342 -9.25 3.25 21.69
C GLN A 342 -9.05 3.49 20.18
N TYR A 343 -8.73 2.44 19.41
CA TYR A 343 -8.63 2.55 17.95
C TYR A 343 -9.89 3.16 17.30
N LYS A 344 -11.10 2.77 17.77
CA LYS A 344 -12.36 3.31 17.22
C LYS A 344 -12.48 4.82 17.48
N ASN A 345 -12.25 5.24 18.73
CA ASN A 345 -12.33 6.64 19.11
C ASN A 345 -11.28 7.49 18.36
N ASP A 346 -10.06 6.95 18.24
CA ASP A 346 -8.98 7.61 17.53
C ASP A 346 -9.25 7.70 16.02
N PHE A 347 -9.94 6.69 15.43
CA PHE A 347 -10.32 6.75 14.01
C PHE A 347 -11.28 7.92 13.77
N ASP A 348 -12.32 8.06 14.57
CA ASP A 348 -13.30 9.14 14.41
C ASP A 348 -12.62 10.51 14.54
N THR A 349 -11.80 10.69 15.58
CA THR A 349 -11.05 11.95 15.81
C THR A 349 -10.10 12.26 14.65
N LYS A 350 -9.28 11.28 14.22
CA LYS A 350 -8.30 11.47 13.14
C LYS A 350 -8.97 11.64 11.77
N SER A 351 -10.12 10.99 11.55
CA SER A 351 -10.89 11.15 10.32
C SER A 351 -11.45 12.57 10.21
N LEU A 352 -12.01 13.12 11.29
CA LEU A 352 -12.45 14.52 11.33
C LEU A 352 -11.29 15.49 11.10
N ALA A 353 -10.14 15.27 11.74
CA ALA A 353 -8.95 16.09 11.55
C ALA A 353 -8.43 16.03 10.10
N MET A 354 -8.43 14.85 9.48
CA MET A 354 -8.07 14.67 8.08
C MET A 354 -9.02 15.42 7.15
N MET A 355 -10.33 15.34 7.38
CA MET A 355 -11.33 16.07 6.59
C MET A 355 -11.20 17.58 6.76
N ARG A 356 -10.98 18.08 7.99
CA ARG A 356 -10.65 19.51 8.21
C ARG A 356 -9.47 19.95 7.35
N SER A 357 -8.38 19.17 7.38
CA SER A 357 -7.19 19.50 6.57
C SER A 357 -7.50 19.55 5.07
N LYS A 358 -8.30 18.60 4.56
CA LYS A 358 -8.73 18.56 3.14
C LYS A 358 -9.58 19.78 2.75
N LEU A 359 -10.35 20.31 3.68
CA LEU A 359 -11.25 21.45 3.48
C LEU A 359 -10.62 22.80 3.89
N GLY A 360 -9.36 22.81 4.34
CA GLY A 360 -8.66 24.03 4.75
C GLY A 360 -9.20 24.66 6.03
N LEU A 361 -9.72 23.84 6.95
CA LEU A 361 -10.20 24.21 8.27
C LEU A 361 -9.12 23.93 9.30
N GLU A 362 -8.78 24.89 10.16
CA GLU A 362 -7.76 24.76 11.22
C GLU A 362 -8.39 24.57 12.59
N MET A 363 -9.48 25.29 12.85
CA MET A 363 -10.18 25.22 14.12
C MET A 363 -11.15 24.04 14.14
N GLU A 364 -11.41 23.51 15.33
CA GLU A 364 -12.44 22.48 15.53
C GLU A 364 -13.78 23.15 15.80
N ASP A 365 -14.84 22.65 15.17
CA ASP A 365 -16.21 23.06 15.42
C ASP A 365 -17.13 21.86 15.60
N VAL A 366 -18.11 21.99 16.48
CA VAL A 366 -19.08 20.91 16.80
C VAL A 366 -19.93 20.50 15.59
N PHE A 367 -20.06 21.36 14.60
CA PHE A 367 -20.82 21.10 13.38
C PHE A 367 -19.97 20.51 12.25
N ASP A 368 -18.63 20.38 12.42
CA ASP A 368 -17.74 19.83 11.40
C ASP A 368 -18.19 18.45 10.94
N ALA A 369 -18.54 17.55 11.87
CA ALA A 369 -18.99 16.21 11.53
C ALA A 369 -20.23 16.20 10.60
N SER A 370 -21.19 17.09 10.84
CA SER A 370 -22.39 17.18 9.99
C SER A 370 -22.09 17.80 8.63
N LEU A 371 -21.18 18.77 8.56
CA LEU A 371 -20.73 19.38 7.30
C LEU A 371 -20.00 18.36 6.42
N PHE A 372 -19.16 17.53 7.02
CA PHE A 372 -18.40 16.50 6.29
C PHE A 372 -19.30 15.37 5.82
N GLN A 373 -20.24 14.91 6.65
CA GLN A 373 -21.21 13.89 6.25
C GLN A 373 -22.07 14.36 5.06
N GLU A 374 -22.55 15.61 5.08
CA GLU A 374 -23.28 16.18 3.97
C GLU A 374 -22.44 16.29 2.69
N LEU A 375 -21.14 16.60 2.81
CA LEU A 375 -20.23 16.58 1.67
C LEU A 375 -20.13 15.18 1.07
N GLU A 376 -19.88 14.17 1.93
CA GLU A 376 -19.76 12.78 1.49
C GLU A 376 -21.06 12.26 0.86
N ASP A 377 -22.21 12.63 1.40
CA ASP A 377 -23.52 12.31 0.83
C ASP A 377 -23.69 12.99 -0.55
N ASN A 378 -23.30 14.25 -0.68
CA ASN A 378 -23.38 14.99 -1.94
C ASN A 378 -22.42 14.45 -3.01
N LEU A 379 -21.21 14.03 -2.64
CA LEU A 379 -20.25 13.40 -3.55
C LEU A 379 -20.76 12.10 -4.17
N GLN A 380 -21.73 11.44 -3.51
CA GLN A 380 -22.35 10.18 -3.97
C GLN A 380 -23.67 10.38 -4.73
N LEU A 381 -24.17 11.63 -4.86
CA LEU A 381 -25.40 11.90 -5.62
C LEU A 381 -25.27 11.58 -7.11
N THR A 382 -24.08 11.78 -7.66
CA THR A 382 -23.68 11.41 -9.02
C THR A 382 -22.21 11.00 -9.03
N GLU A 383 -21.73 10.42 -10.13
CA GLU A 383 -20.32 10.03 -10.23
C GLU A 383 -19.43 11.28 -10.19
N THR A 384 -18.74 11.48 -9.06
CA THR A 384 -17.90 12.65 -8.79
C THR A 384 -16.46 12.21 -8.54
N ASP A 385 -15.51 12.70 -9.34
CA ASP A 385 -14.08 12.38 -9.19
C ASP A 385 -13.52 12.98 -7.90
N MET A 386 -13.08 12.13 -6.99
CA MET A 386 -12.60 12.55 -5.68
C MET A 386 -11.36 13.46 -5.77
N THR A 387 -10.38 13.09 -6.58
CA THR A 387 -9.10 13.82 -6.69
C THR A 387 -9.32 15.20 -7.27
N ILE A 388 -10.09 15.30 -8.36
CA ILE A 388 -10.39 16.57 -9.02
C ILE A 388 -11.23 17.45 -8.10
N PHE A 389 -12.23 16.90 -7.43
CA PHE A 389 -13.10 17.66 -6.53
C PHE A 389 -12.32 18.37 -5.43
N PHE A 390 -11.55 17.62 -4.63
CA PHE A 390 -10.84 18.22 -3.50
C PHE A 390 -9.72 19.16 -3.94
N ARG A 391 -9.07 18.90 -5.08
CA ARG A 391 -8.05 19.80 -5.63
C ARG A 391 -8.69 21.10 -6.11
N SER A 392 -9.78 21.04 -6.87
CA SER A 392 -10.49 22.22 -7.39
C SER A 392 -11.14 23.04 -6.26
N LEU A 393 -11.60 22.39 -5.19
CA LEU A 393 -12.22 23.07 -4.04
C LEU A 393 -11.27 24.07 -3.37
N SER A 394 -9.95 23.93 -3.52
CA SER A 394 -8.96 24.89 -3.01
C SER A 394 -9.12 26.28 -3.60
N GLU A 395 -9.74 26.41 -4.78
CA GLU A 395 -10.05 27.68 -5.45
C GLU A 395 -11.37 28.34 -4.97
N PHE A 396 -12.05 27.73 -3.99
CA PHE A 396 -13.33 28.23 -3.51
C PHE A 396 -13.24 29.68 -3.01
N ASN A 397 -14.11 30.54 -3.55
CA ASN A 397 -14.19 31.95 -3.19
C ASN A 397 -15.26 32.17 -2.10
N LEU A 398 -14.82 32.58 -0.92
CA LEU A 398 -15.68 32.83 0.24
C LEU A 398 -16.71 33.95 -0.03
N GLU A 399 -16.34 34.98 -0.85
CA GLU A 399 -17.23 36.09 -1.18
C GLU A 399 -18.34 35.70 -2.15
N LYS A 400 -18.21 34.55 -2.83
CA LYS A 400 -19.13 34.07 -3.86
C LYS A 400 -19.48 32.59 -3.70
N PRO A 401 -20.12 32.20 -2.61
CA PRO A 401 -20.45 30.78 -2.36
C PRO A 401 -21.31 30.13 -3.45
N SER A 402 -22.12 30.94 -4.15
CA SER A 402 -22.99 30.50 -5.25
C SER A 402 -22.20 29.99 -6.48
N GLU A 403 -20.94 30.40 -6.65
CA GLU A 403 -20.05 29.92 -7.73
C GLU A 403 -19.35 28.60 -7.40
N GLY A 404 -19.54 28.01 -6.19
CA GLY A 404 -18.87 26.81 -5.75
C GLY A 404 -19.05 25.61 -6.68
N LEU A 405 -20.25 25.42 -7.23
CA LEU A 405 -20.50 24.35 -8.22
C LEU A 405 -19.69 24.53 -9.51
N GLU A 406 -19.54 25.77 -9.98
CA GLU A 406 -18.75 26.06 -11.18
C GLU A 406 -17.25 25.74 -10.96
N ILE A 407 -16.73 26.00 -9.75
CA ILE A 407 -15.35 25.72 -9.37
C ILE A 407 -15.05 24.21 -9.42
N VAL A 408 -15.98 23.37 -8.98
CA VAL A 408 -15.79 21.91 -8.91
C VAL A 408 -16.44 21.16 -10.08
N LYS A 409 -16.98 21.83 -11.09
CA LYS A 409 -17.76 21.21 -12.17
C LYS A 409 -17.01 20.10 -12.92
N ASP A 410 -15.70 20.28 -13.09
CA ASP A 410 -14.87 19.32 -13.81
C ASP A 410 -14.67 18.00 -13.05
N ALA A 411 -15.04 17.96 -11.78
CA ALA A 411 -15.07 16.71 -10.99
C ALA A 411 -16.27 15.82 -11.34
N PHE A 412 -17.39 16.39 -11.81
CA PHE A 412 -18.56 15.58 -12.16
C PHE A 412 -18.38 14.91 -13.52
N TYR A 413 -18.64 13.59 -13.59
CA TYR A 413 -18.55 12.88 -14.87
C TYR A 413 -19.60 13.34 -15.85
N VAL A 414 -20.81 13.65 -15.38
CA VAL A 414 -21.92 14.22 -16.15
C VAL A 414 -22.42 15.48 -15.43
N PRO A 415 -21.82 16.68 -15.67
CA PRO A 415 -22.21 17.91 -14.97
C PRO A 415 -23.70 18.27 -15.14
N ALA A 416 -24.32 17.88 -16.26
CA ALA A 416 -25.74 18.13 -16.53
C ALA A 416 -26.70 17.38 -15.58
N ASP A 417 -26.24 16.34 -14.90
CA ASP A 417 -27.04 15.61 -13.90
C ASP A 417 -27.25 16.46 -12.64
N ILE A 418 -26.36 17.46 -12.40
CA ILE A 418 -26.48 18.37 -11.25
C ILE A 418 -27.57 19.40 -11.53
N SER A 419 -28.81 19.03 -11.23
CA SER A 419 -29.98 19.89 -11.44
C SER A 419 -31.03 19.67 -10.36
N GLY A 420 -31.98 20.58 -10.24
CA GLY A 420 -33.10 20.47 -9.31
C GLY A 420 -32.68 20.32 -7.84
N GLU A 421 -33.10 19.25 -7.19
CA GLU A 421 -32.80 19.01 -5.78
C GLU A 421 -31.31 18.71 -5.53
N MET A 422 -30.59 18.12 -6.49
CA MET A 422 -29.14 17.90 -6.34
C MET A 422 -28.38 19.23 -6.33
N GLU A 423 -28.71 20.14 -7.26
CA GLU A 423 -28.13 21.47 -7.33
C GLU A 423 -28.40 22.26 -6.03
N LYS A 424 -29.62 22.16 -5.52
CA LYS A 424 -30.01 22.80 -4.27
C LYS A 424 -29.22 22.28 -3.07
N LYS A 425 -29.01 20.94 -2.96
CA LYS A 425 -28.18 20.34 -1.92
C LYS A 425 -26.74 20.88 -1.96
N TRP A 426 -26.14 20.92 -3.15
CA TRP A 426 -24.80 21.46 -3.34
C TRP A 426 -24.71 22.95 -2.97
N LYS A 427 -25.66 23.80 -3.41
CA LYS A 427 -25.71 25.22 -3.05
C LYS A 427 -25.83 25.41 -1.54
N THR A 428 -26.66 24.60 -0.89
CA THR A 428 -26.81 24.60 0.58
C THR A 428 -25.50 24.25 1.26
N TRP A 429 -24.82 23.20 0.79
CA TRP A 429 -23.54 22.80 1.35
C TRP A 429 -22.46 23.88 1.16
N PHE A 430 -22.34 24.48 -0.03
CA PHE A 430 -21.37 25.55 -0.26
C PHE A 430 -21.63 26.78 0.62
N GLN A 431 -22.89 27.11 0.88
CA GLN A 431 -23.21 28.19 1.81
C GLN A 431 -22.80 27.85 3.24
N ARG A 432 -23.03 26.61 3.69
CA ARG A 432 -22.59 26.15 5.02
C ARG A 432 -21.06 26.13 5.11
N TYR A 433 -20.39 25.70 4.08
CA TYR A 433 -18.93 25.69 4.02
C TYR A 433 -18.37 27.12 4.06
N ALA A 434 -18.98 28.07 3.35
CA ALA A 434 -18.61 29.47 3.45
C ALA A 434 -18.75 30.01 4.87
N ASN A 435 -19.92 29.81 5.49
CA ASN A 435 -20.17 30.24 6.88
C ASN A 435 -19.17 29.61 7.86
N ARG A 436 -18.75 28.37 7.61
CA ARG A 436 -17.73 27.71 8.42
C ARG A 436 -16.34 28.30 8.22
N LEU A 437 -15.98 28.67 6.99
CA LEU A 437 -14.72 29.33 6.65
C LEU A 437 -14.61 30.76 7.22
N GLU A 438 -15.71 31.48 7.42
CA GLU A 438 -15.72 32.79 8.06
C GLU A 438 -15.21 32.78 9.49
N GLN A 439 -15.21 31.61 10.14
CA GLN A 439 -14.68 31.43 11.49
C GLN A 439 -13.16 31.23 11.50
N GLU A 440 -12.56 30.91 10.35
CA GLU A 440 -11.12 30.68 10.22
C GLU A 440 -10.36 32.02 10.14
N VAL A 441 -9.15 32.06 10.71
CA VAL A 441 -8.33 33.28 10.76
C VAL A 441 -7.39 33.39 9.54
N ILE A 442 -7.29 32.32 8.71
CA ILE A 442 -6.37 32.27 7.58
C ILE A 442 -6.93 32.93 6.33
N THR A 443 -6.04 33.52 5.49
CA THR A 443 -6.45 34.09 4.19
C THR A 443 -6.76 32.99 3.17
N SER A 444 -7.49 33.33 2.10
CA SER A 444 -7.80 32.39 1.02
C SER A 444 -6.55 31.82 0.36
N GLU A 445 -5.48 32.60 0.20
CA GLU A 445 -4.20 32.15 -0.37
C GLU A 445 -3.52 31.11 0.53
N VAL A 446 -3.46 31.37 1.84
CA VAL A 446 -2.86 30.44 2.81
C VAL A 446 -3.69 29.15 2.88
N ARG A 447 -5.03 29.27 2.88
CA ARG A 447 -5.93 28.11 2.83
C ARG A 447 -5.66 27.27 1.58
N LYS A 448 -5.60 27.87 0.40
CA LYS A 448 -5.31 27.19 -0.87
C LYS A 448 -3.98 26.41 -0.80
N ILE A 449 -2.91 27.04 -0.31
CA ILE A 449 -1.61 26.38 -0.16
C ILE A 449 -1.73 25.17 0.76
N LYS A 450 -2.38 25.30 1.92
CA LYS A 450 -2.58 24.20 2.87
C LYS A 450 -3.43 23.07 2.28
N MET A 451 -4.54 23.39 1.64
CA MET A 451 -5.39 22.40 0.96
C MET A 451 -4.61 21.66 -0.13
N ASN A 452 -3.83 22.37 -0.94
CA ASN A 452 -3.04 21.76 -2.00
C ASN A 452 -1.89 20.88 -1.49
N ALA A 453 -1.41 21.10 -0.27
CA ALA A 453 -0.40 20.26 0.38
C ALA A 453 -0.97 18.90 0.88
N VAL A 454 -2.28 18.76 1.03
CA VAL A 454 -2.94 17.53 1.50
C VAL A 454 -3.83 16.87 0.47
N ASN A 455 -4.30 17.63 -0.53
CA ASN A 455 -5.10 17.14 -1.66
C ASN A 455 -4.20 17.02 -2.90
N PRO A 456 -3.78 15.80 -3.27
CA PRO A 456 -2.88 15.64 -4.41
C PRO A 456 -3.58 16.04 -5.71
N LYS A 457 -2.81 16.57 -6.66
CA LYS A 457 -3.26 16.78 -8.04
C LYS A 457 -3.17 15.49 -8.84
N TYR A 458 -2.16 14.67 -8.56
CA TYR A 458 -1.88 13.43 -9.29
C TYR A 458 -1.89 12.22 -8.36
N VAL A 459 -2.59 11.17 -8.75
CA VAL A 459 -2.56 9.83 -8.16
C VAL A 459 -2.39 8.80 -9.27
N LEU A 460 -1.83 7.64 -8.97
CA LEU A 460 -1.65 6.59 -9.98
C LEU A 460 -2.99 5.91 -10.29
N ARG A 461 -3.82 6.54 -11.13
CA ARG A 461 -5.09 5.94 -11.57
C ARG A 461 -4.85 4.62 -12.30
N ASN A 462 -5.76 3.69 -12.18
CA ASN A 462 -5.59 2.37 -12.80
C ASN A 462 -5.36 2.44 -14.31
N TYR A 463 -6.04 3.36 -15.02
CA TYR A 463 -5.86 3.51 -16.46
C TYR A 463 -4.46 4.02 -16.84
N MET A 464 -3.83 4.85 -16.01
CA MET A 464 -2.45 5.33 -16.24
C MET A 464 -1.46 4.16 -16.17
N ALA A 465 -1.58 3.33 -15.12
CA ALA A 465 -0.79 2.11 -15.01
C ALA A 465 -1.02 1.17 -16.20
N GLN A 466 -2.27 1.04 -16.65
CA GLN A 466 -2.61 0.18 -17.80
C GLN A 466 -1.99 0.70 -19.11
N LEU A 467 -1.97 2.02 -19.33
CA LEU A 467 -1.28 2.60 -20.50
C LEU A 467 0.23 2.28 -20.50
N ALA A 468 0.87 2.36 -19.32
CA ALA A 468 2.28 1.98 -19.19
C ALA A 468 2.50 0.47 -19.44
N ILE A 469 1.57 -0.37 -19.03
CA ILE A 469 1.58 -1.81 -19.28
C ILE A 469 1.42 -2.10 -20.76
N ASP A 470 0.42 -1.51 -21.42
CA ASP A 470 0.15 -1.70 -22.85
C ASP A 470 1.36 -1.27 -23.72
N ALA A 471 2.02 -0.15 -23.36
CA ALA A 471 3.25 0.29 -24.02
C ALA A 471 4.40 -0.70 -23.76
N ALA A 472 4.60 -1.14 -22.53
CA ALA A 472 5.66 -2.08 -22.16
C ALA A 472 5.50 -3.46 -22.83
N ASP A 473 4.27 -3.89 -23.09
CA ASP A 473 3.99 -5.14 -23.83
C ASP A 473 4.46 -5.06 -25.28
N THR A 474 4.49 -3.89 -25.89
CA THR A 474 5.05 -3.65 -27.23
C THR A 474 6.56 -3.32 -27.22
N GLY A 475 7.18 -3.22 -26.03
CA GLY A 475 8.61 -2.95 -25.86
C GLY A 475 8.94 -1.47 -25.64
N ASP A 476 7.96 -0.61 -25.45
CA ASP A 476 8.17 0.79 -25.06
C ASP A 476 8.00 0.95 -23.54
N TYR A 477 9.08 1.29 -22.86
CA TYR A 477 9.12 1.44 -21.40
C TYR A 477 9.17 2.90 -20.92
N ASN A 478 9.13 3.88 -21.85
CA ASN A 478 9.28 5.30 -21.52
C ASN A 478 8.18 5.79 -20.57
N LEU A 479 6.94 5.31 -20.76
CA LEU A 479 5.82 5.74 -19.93
C LEU A 479 5.95 5.30 -18.46
N ILE A 480 6.77 4.30 -18.14
CA ILE A 480 7.09 3.91 -16.76
C ILE A 480 7.89 5.05 -16.09
N ASP A 481 8.91 5.59 -16.78
CA ASP A 481 9.70 6.71 -16.27
C ASP A 481 8.86 7.99 -16.20
N ASP A 482 8.10 8.31 -17.25
CA ASP A 482 7.23 9.50 -17.28
C ASP A 482 6.26 9.52 -16.09
N LEU A 483 5.59 8.41 -15.80
CA LEU A 483 4.68 8.28 -14.67
C LEU A 483 5.44 8.30 -13.34
N PHE A 484 6.61 7.69 -13.27
CA PHE A 484 7.45 7.74 -12.08
C PHE A 484 7.83 9.20 -11.75
N GLN A 485 8.27 10.01 -12.73
CA GLN A 485 8.61 11.41 -12.54
C GLN A 485 7.40 12.25 -12.16
N LEU A 486 6.25 12.07 -12.83
CA LEU A 486 4.98 12.72 -12.49
C LEU A 486 4.62 12.52 -11.01
N LEU A 487 4.66 11.25 -10.57
CA LEU A 487 4.18 10.84 -9.25
C LEU A 487 5.17 11.17 -8.11
N LYS A 488 6.38 11.59 -8.41
CA LYS A 488 7.33 12.13 -7.41
C LYS A 488 6.89 13.47 -6.82
N LYS A 489 6.05 14.22 -7.53
CA LYS A 489 5.58 15.54 -7.12
C LYS A 489 4.05 15.63 -7.20
N PRO A 490 3.31 14.76 -6.45
CA PRO A 490 1.87 14.59 -6.65
C PRO A 490 1.04 15.82 -6.26
N TYR A 491 1.63 16.77 -5.53
CA TYR A 491 0.99 17.99 -5.05
C TYR A 491 1.32 19.23 -5.89
N ASP A 492 2.33 19.15 -6.77
CA ASP A 492 2.77 20.27 -7.62
C ASP A 492 1.83 20.45 -8.83
N GLU A 493 1.84 21.65 -9.39
CA GLU A 493 0.96 21.98 -10.54
C GLU A 493 1.40 21.31 -11.85
N GLN A 494 2.66 21.14 -12.15
CA GLN A 494 3.21 20.44 -13.32
C GLN A 494 2.42 20.74 -14.63
N PRO A 495 2.47 21.96 -15.20
CA PRO A 495 1.65 22.33 -16.36
C PRO A 495 1.86 21.43 -17.59
N GLU A 496 3.07 20.88 -17.76
CA GLU A 496 3.42 19.96 -18.85
C GLU A 496 2.72 18.60 -18.73
N ASN A 497 2.21 18.29 -17.54
CA ASN A 497 1.55 17.03 -17.19
C ASN A 497 0.03 17.18 -16.99
N GLU A 498 -0.57 18.30 -17.38
CA GLU A 498 -1.99 18.61 -17.16
C GLU A 498 -2.93 17.54 -17.73
N LYS A 499 -2.53 16.86 -18.81
CA LYS A 499 -3.27 15.75 -19.40
C LYS A 499 -3.58 14.60 -18.41
N TRP A 500 -2.81 14.49 -17.33
CA TRP A 500 -2.99 13.46 -16.30
C TRP A 500 -3.91 13.91 -15.15
N PHE A 501 -4.21 15.20 -15.06
CA PHE A 501 -5.25 15.74 -14.17
C PHE A 501 -6.61 15.66 -14.86
N ALA A 502 -7.08 14.46 -15.10
CA ALA A 502 -8.28 14.19 -15.88
C ALA A 502 -9.10 13.06 -15.27
N LYS A 503 -10.41 13.07 -15.55
CA LYS A 503 -11.31 11.98 -15.22
C LYS A 503 -10.90 10.69 -15.95
N ARG A 504 -11.31 9.54 -15.41
CA ARG A 504 -11.15 8.25 -16.07
C ARG A 504 -11.79 8.28 -17.45
N PRO A 505 -11.06 7.91 -18.53
CA PRO A 505 -11.63 7.84 -19.86
C PRO A 505 -12.63 6.68 -19.99
N ASP A 506 -13.61 6.81 -20.86
CA ASP A 506 -14.69 5.82 -21.01
C ASP A 506 -14.18 4.42 -21.37
N TRP A 507 -13.13 4.32 -22.20
CA TRP A 507 -12.53 3.02 -22.56
C TRP A 507 -12.03 2.23 -21.33
N ALA A 508 -11.61 2.94 -20.27
CA ALA A 508 -11.08 2.31 -19.05
C ALA A 508 -12.18 1.73 -18.13
N ARG A 509 -13.46 2.09 -18.35
CA ARG A 509 -14.59 1.63 -17.53
C ARG A 509 -14.78 0.12 -17.56
N HIS A 510 -14.46 -0.51 -18.69
CA HIS A 510 -14.70 -1.93 -18.92
C HIS A 510 -13.44 -2.72 -19.27
N LYS A 511 -12.27 -2.05 -19.27
CA LYS A 511 -11.00 -2.72 -19.57
C LYS A 511 -10.49 -3.50 -18.35
N VAL A 512 -10.09 -4.76 -18.58
CA VAL A 512 -9.36 -5.58 -17.61
C VAL A 512 -8.05 -4.87 -17.28
N GLY A 513 -7.69 -4.83 -16.00
CA GLY A 513 -6.54 -4.07 -15.51
C GLY A 513 -6.85 -2.63 -15.08
N CYS A 514 -8.01 -2.06 -15.50
CA CYS A 514 -8.47 -0.74 -15.06
C CYS A 514 -9.57 -0.85 -13.99
N SER A 515 -10.74 -1.35 -14.38
CA SER A 515 -11.91 -1.47 -13.51
C SER A 515 -12.13 -2.88 -12.96
N MET A 516 -11.44 -3.87 -13.53
CA MET A 516 -11.51 -5.28 -13.14
C MET A 516 -10.10 -5.79 -12.85
N LEU A 517 -9.83 -6.01 -11.58
CA LEU A 517 -8.56 -6.50 -11.06
C LEU A 517 -8.79 -7.76 -10.22
N SER A 518 -7.86 -8.70 -10.26
CA SER A 518 -7.87 -9.90 -9.43
C SER A 518 -6.56 -10.03 -8.66
N CYS A 519 -6.45 -11.04 -7.80
CA CYS A 519 -5.17 -11.34 -7.14
C CYS A 519 -4.07 -11.80 -8.12
N SER A 520 -4.41 -12.09 -9.38
CA SER A 520 -3.46 -12.32 -10.48
C SER A 520 -3.06 -11.05 -11.23
N SER A 521 -3.71 -9.93 -10.92
CA SER A 521 -3.50 -8.65 -11.62
C SER A 521 -2.19 -7.99 -11.26
#